data_8196d2170b94a410e907862477349799
#
_entry.id   8196d2170b94a410e907862477349799
#
_cell.length_a   1.000
_cell.length_b   1.000
_cell.length_c   1.000
_cell.angle_alpha   90.00
_cell.angle_beta   90.00
_cell.angle_gamma   90.00
#
_symmetry.space_group_name_H-M   'P 1'
#
loop_
_entity.id
_entity.type
_entity.pdbx_description
1 polymer ?
#
loop_
_entity_poly.entity_id
_entity_poly.type
_entity_poly.pdbx_seq_one_letter_code
_entity_poly.pdbx_strand_id
1 'polypeptide(L)'
;MSKSARVATVIILVLLGATLLPLAPSSVGSDPVIRMSVTTDRYVYPLTGELEVTVSVTNLEVQTLEGLTINSTVYDSSNNLVMVLPDVSDVSVGALSTTNFNVSAAYSLSDANYVIVSDAMVNGTRVGSANVPLVVLNTAGRAPLTLAMVFHMHQPIYLNLQGEFEQPWVQVHTGGDFEYNGTWYGAYQWHVLMLEDHPGIKVTYNLQPSLLYQWNDSLLDFKYNGSFPSEEAPLSHDLTAINETVDGYRSLAASGQIEILTSPFYHPLSAILVELGWSSDLLAQIQLGKNYTDSYMGVNATGMWTPEMGFTMGMVPIMQEAGIQYTVLDQANHFVGAQGPGANSSVYQPFELNGTNGSHIIVFFRDTEISDELTSTWNSIPNPRVAASDFIAAVANVYRSSPGGVLTLASDGENPLLSDGVISALDWNAIFGAIASQSWLQTSTLGSIVSSRPVTAKLTFVPDGSWSGGFGLWIGAQPKTAIWQAIEKDRAILVNLTARYGADNIEIKKLWNYLYIAEGSDWEWQTPQGSPWFAMQAYRYANAATQYQAPPNVYQVNSTPPSQYSTYAVGIGGVVVLAVVCLILARRRRP
;
A
#
# COMPACT_ATOMS: atom_id res chain seq x y z
N MET A 1 -10.85 21.97 27.85
CA MET A 1 -10.54 21.66 26.44
C MET A 1 -9.71 20.38 26.45
N SER A 2 -10.24 19.31 25.91
CA SER A 2 -9.67 17.97 26.00
C SER A 2 -8.43 17.80 25.10
N LYS A 3 -7.53 16.86 25.44
CA LYS A 3 -6.32 16.57 24.67
C LYS A 3 -6.59 16.20 23.19
N SER A 4 -7.77 15.74 22.87
CA SER A 4 -8.22 15.41 21.51
C SER A 4 -8.36 16.64 20.58
N ALA A 5 -8.65 17.82 21.13
CA ALA A 5 -8.72 19.04 20.35
C ALA A 5 -7.33 19.60 19.94
N ARG A 6 -6.26 19.13 20.60
CA ARG A 6 -4.90 19.57 20.27
C ARG A 6 -4.25 18.71 19.16
N VAL A 7 -4.67 17.47 19.03
CA VAL A 7 -4.14 16.56 17.98
C VAL A 7 -4.75 16.92 16.62
N ALA A 8 -6.05 17.23 16.56
CA ALA A 8 -6.68 17.68 15.31
C ALA A 8 -6.12 19.03 14.82
N THR A 9 -5.69 19.91 15.76
CA THR A 9 -5.09 21.22 15.40
C THR A 9 -3.63 21.06 14.94
N VAL A 10 -2.92 20.04 15.39
CA VAL A 10 -1.53 19.79 14.97
C VAL A 10 -1.48 19.15 13.58
N ILE A 11 -2.42 18.26 13.24
CA ILE A 11 -2.49 17.66 11.89
C ILE A 11 -2.84 18.73 10.82
N ILE A 12 -3.72 19.68 11.14
CA ILE A 12 -4.02 20.82 10.23
C ILE A 12 -2.82 21.80 10.15
N LEU A 13 -1.98 21.90 11.16
CA LEU A 13 -0.81 22.78 11.16
C LEU A 13 0.43 22.15 10.50
N VAL A 14 0.55 20.85 10.44
CA VAL A 14 1.63 20.16 9.72
C VAL A 14 1.36 20.16 8.20
N LEU A 15 0.10 20.04 7.77
CA LEU A 15 -0.30 20.24 6.37
C LEU A 15 -0.19 21.70 5.89
N LEU A 16 -0.09 22.67 6.81
CA LEU A 16 0.12 24.10 6.50
C LEU A 16 1.58 24.56 6.68
N GLY A 17 2.44 23.70 7.21
CA GLY A 17 3.85 24.04 7.49
C GLY A 17 4.79 23.85 6.29
N ALA A 18 4.42 23.08 5.30
CA ALA A 18 5.25 22.81 4.11
C ALA A 18 5.10 23.84 2.98
N THR A 19 4.21 24.84 3.11
CA THR A 19 3.94 25.83 2.04
C THR A 19 3.86 27.28 2.50
N LEU A 20 4.55 27.67 3.57
CA LEU A 20 4.68 29.08 3.92
C LEU A 20 5.98 29.69 3.37
N LEU A 21 6.12 29.70 2.04
CA LEU A 21 6.72 30.85 1.37
C LEU A 21 5.75 32.04 1.54
N PRO A 22 6.22 33.26 1.84
CA PRO A 22 5.34 34.39 2.03
C PRO A 22 4.50 34.61 0.77
N LEU A 23 3.21 34.31 0.87
CA LEU A 23 2.24 34.71 -0.13
C LEU A 23 2.29 36.24 -0.23
N ALA A 24 2.88 36.77 -1.30
CA ALA A 24 2.61 38.12 -1.71
C ALA A 24 1.09 38.31 -1.84
N PRO A 25 0.52 39.49 -1.49
CA PRO A 25 -0.91 39.71 -1.56
C PRO A 25 -1.40 39.40 -2.97
N SER A 26 -2.29 38.41 -3.10
CA SER A 26 -2.95 38.06 -4.35
C SER A 26 -3.75 39.27 -4.84
N SER A 27 -3.24 39.98 -5.82
CA SER A 27 -4.09 40.78 -6.69
C SER A 27 -5.09 39.81 -7.35
N VAL A 28 -6.36 40.13 -7.32
CA VAL A 28 -7.39 39.51 -8.16
C VAL A 28 -6.92 39.69 -9.60
N GLY A 29 -6.29 38.66 -10.15
CA GLY A 29 -5.66 38.70 -11.47
C GLY A 29 -5.90 37.41 -12.20
N SER A 30 -6.06 37.54 -13.46
CA SER A 30 -6.15 36.53 -14.50
C SER A 30 -5.34 35.25 -14.22
N ASP A 31 -5.81 34.11 -14.75
CA ASP A 31 -5.11 32.84 -14.79
C ASP A 31 -3.63 33.01 -15.18
N PRO A 32 -2.73 32.13 -14.68
CA PRO A 32 -1.31 32.25 -15.01
C PRO A 32 -1.12 32.17 -16.53
N VAL A 33 -0.44 33.17 -17.08
CA VAL A 33 -0.15 33.31 -18.51
C VAL A 33 0.70 32.15 -19.04
N ILE A 34 1.47 31.50 -18.16
CA ILE A 34 2.34 30.37 -18.52
C ILE A 34 2.27 29.25 -17.48
N ARG A 35 2.60 28.05 -17.93
CA ARG A 35 2.94 26.90 -17.06
C ARG A 35 4.43 26.57 -17.24
N MET A 36 5.09 26.22 -16.15
CA MET A 36 6.50 25.86 -16.17
C MET A 36 6.75 24.51 -15.53
N SER A 37 7.77 23.81 -16.01
CA SER A 37 8.42 22.72 -15.30
C SER A 37 9.94 22.78 -15.50
N VAL A 38 10.68 22.24 -14.52
CA VAL A 38 12.14 22.17 -14.56
C VAL A 38 12.54 20.72 -14.34
N THR A 39 13.46 20.23 -15.14
CA THR A 39 14.02 18.88 -15.02
C THR A 39 15.52 18.90 -15.24
N THR A 40 16.20 17.85 -14.79
CA THR A 40 17.64 17.62 -14.99
C THR A 40 17.88 16.39 -15.87
N ASP A 41 19.04 16.30 -16.53
CA ASP A 41 19.40 15.13 -17.36
C ASP A 41 19.58 13.84 -16.54
N ARG A 42 19.91 13.98 -15.24
CA ARG A 42 20.14 12.89 -14.29
C ARG A 42 19.31 13.11 -13.03
N TYR A 43 19.01 12.02 -12.32
CA TYR A 43 18.41 12.09 -10.97
C TYR A 43 19.48 12.37 -9.89
N VAL A 44 20.71 11.90 -10.10
CA VAL A 44 21.81 12.01 -9.12
C VAL A 44 23.09 12.41 -9.83
N TYR A 45 23.80 13.34 -9.23
CA TYR A 45 25.04 13.92 -9.72
C TYR A 45 26.24 13.59 -8.80
N PRO A 46 27.45 13.36 -9.33
CA PRO A 46 28.68 13.29 -8.52
C PRO A 46 29.01 14.65 -7.90
N LEU A 47 30.02 14.71 -7.05
CA LEU A 47 30.42 15.97 -6.37
C LEU A 47 30.89 17.08 -7.32
N THR A 48 31.38 16.72 -8.52
CA THR A 48 31.83 17.64 -9.55
C THR A 48 31.41 17.15 -10.93
N GLY A 49 31.14 18.07 -11.84
CA GLY A 49 30.72 17.70 -13.20
C GLY A 49 30.06 18.85 -13.94
N GLU A 50 29.27 18.50 -14.89
CA GLU A 50 28.39 19.42 -15.63
C GLU A 50 26.93 19.13 -15.27
N LEU A 51 26.20 20.19 -14.98
CA LEU A 51 24.77 20.17 -14.67
C LEU A 51 24.02 20.61 -15.93
N GLU A 52 23.09 19.78 -16.40
CA GLU A 52 22.19 20.11 -17.49
C GLU A 52 20.76 20.23 -16.96
N VAL A 53 20.14 21.39 -17.19
CA VAL A 53 18.80 21.73 -16.75
C VAL A 53 17.94 22.05 -17.96
N THR A 54 16.78 21.45 -18.05
CA THR A 54 15.75 21.76 -19.05
C THR A 54 14.61 22.49 -18.38
N VAL A 55 14.34 23.71 -18.82
CA VAL A 55 13.18 24.50 -18.40
C VAL A 55 12.13 24.47 -19.51
N SER A 56 10.99 23.85 -19.24
CA SER A 56 9.85 23.80 -20.17
C SER A 56 8.90 24.92 -19.81
N VAL A 57 8.58 25.77 -20.80
CA VAL A 57 7.61 26.86 -20.65
C VAL A 57 6.46 26.63 -21.63
N THR A 58 5.26 26.48 -21.12
CA THR A 58 4.01 26.40 -21.90
C THR A 58 3.30 27.74 -21.84
N ASN A 59 3.15 28.39 -22.98
CA ASN A 59 2.35 29.59 -23.13
C ASN A 59 0.86 29.20 -23.24
N LEU A 60 0.06 29.68 -22.32
CA LEU A 60 -1.39 29.40 -22.27
C LEU A 60 -2.22 30.46 -23.01
N GLU A 61 -1.57 31.48 -23.56
CA GLU A 61 -2.21 32.57 -24.30
C GLU A 61 -2.29 32.28 -25.80
N VAL A 62 -3.26 32.90 -26.48
CA VAL A 62 -3.45 32.81 -27.94
C VAL A 62 -2.50 33.70 -28.73
N GLN A 63 -1.60 34.41 -28.06
CA GLN A 63 -0.57 35.25 -28.62
C GLN A 63 0.82 34.72 -28.23
N THR A 64 1.81 34.94 -29.12
CA THR A 64 3.20 34.62 -28.80
C THR A 64 3.68 35.46 -27.62
N LEU A 65 4.31 34.83 -26.65
CA LEU A 65 4.99 35.48 -25.55
C LEU A 65 6.42 35.84 -26.00
N GLU A 66 6.73 37.13 -26.05
CA GLU A 66 8.01 37.66 -26.50
C GLU A 66 8.83 38.24 -25.32
N GLY A 67 10.15 38.35 -25.51
CA GLY A 67 11.05 38.98 -24.54
C GLY A 67 11.16 38.25 -23.20
N LEU A 68 11.02 36.93 -23.23
CA LEU A 68 11.13 36.07 -22.06
C LEU A 68 12.59 35.90 -21.66
N THR A 69 12.89 36.06 -20.39
CA THR A 69 14.18 35.72 -19.77
C THR A 69 13.95 34.64 -18.72
N ILE A 70 14.78 33.59 -18.74
CA ILE A 70 14.74 32.51 -17.75
C ILE A 70 16.02 32.59 -16.92
N ASN A 71 15.84 32.78 -15.61
CA ASN A 71 16.90 32.81 -14.63
C ASN A 71 16.82 31.55 -13.78
N SER A 72 17.90 30.79 -13.72
CA SER A 72 17.95 29.55 -12.93
C SER A 72 19.01 29.65 -11.84
N THR A 73 18.65 29.31 -10.63
CA THR A 73 19.49 29.42 -9.43
C THR A 73 19.42 28.13 -8.61
N VAL A 74 20.50 27.81 -7.93
CA VAL A 74 20.61 26.61 -7.05
C VAL A 74 20.73 27.08 -5.61
N TYR A 75 19.90 26.51 -4.74
CA TYR A 75 19.88 26.79 -3.30
C TYR A 75 20.19 25.53 -2.50
N ASP A 76 20.82 25.70 -1.33
CA ASP A 76 20.99 24.63 -0.35
C ASP A 76 19.70 24.44 0.51
N SER A 77 19.72 23.46 1.40
CA SER A 77 18.59 23.16 2.31
C SER A 77 18.30 24.27 3.34
N SER A 78 19.21 25.22 3.50
CA SER A 78 19.03 26.41 4.34
C SER A 78 18.58 27.62 3.54
N ASN A 79 18.23 27.44 2.26
CA ASN A 79 17.82 28.47 1.31
C ASN A 79 18.92 29.52 1.03
N ASN A 80 20.21 29.13 1.15
CA ASN A 80 21.30 29.98 0.71
C ASN A 80 21.55 29.75 -0.78
N LEU A 81 21.78 30.84 -1.53
CA LEU A 81 22.18 30.79 -2.92
C LEU A 81 23.59 30.15 -3.03
N VAL A 82 23.70 29.05 -3.77
CA VAL A 82 24.94 28.30 -3.95
C VAL A 82 25.52 28.51 -5.34
N MET A 83 24.65 28.62 -6.35
CA MET A 83 25.08 28.72 -7.74
C MET A 83 24.04 29.47 -8.57
N VAL A 84 24.50 30.25 -9.54
CA VAL A 84 23.68 30.85 -10.59
C VAL A 84 24.03 30.18 -11.91
N LEU A 85 23.01 29.70 -12.64
CA LEU A 85 23.19 29.16 -13.98
C LEU A 85 23.15 30.29 -15.01
N PRO A 86 23.69 30.08 -16.23
CA PRO A 86 23.57 31.05 -17.31
C PRO A 86 22.11 31.39 -17.62
N ASP A 87 21.81 32.66 -17.79
CA ASP A 87 20.49 33.13 -18.17
C ASP A 87 20.20 32.81 -19.64
N VAL A 88 18.91 32.48 -19.91
CA VAL A 88 18.37 32.42 -21.28
C VAL A 88 17.53 33.67 -21.50
N SER A 89 18.01 34.59 -22.33
CA SER A 89 17.42 35.90 -22.48
C SER A 89 16.85 36.14 -23.87
N ASP A 90 15.82 37.01 -23.96
CA ASP A 90 15.21 37.49 -25.20
C ASP A 90 14.67 36.35 -26.09
N VAL A 91 14.05 35.37 -25.47
CA VAL A 91 13.42 34.24 -26.18
C VAL A 91 11.90 34.39 -26.26
N SER A 92 11.29 33.62 -27.13
CA SER A 92 9.85 33.62 -27.32
C SER A 92 9.24 32.23 -27.18
N VAL A 93 7.98 32.16 -26.77
CA VAL A 93 7.17 30.94 -26.72
C VAL A 93 5.89 31.18 -27.53
N GLY A 94 5.69 30.37 -28.58
CA GLY A 94 4.54 30.49 -29.48
C GLY A 94 3.21 30.39 -28.71
N ALA A 95 2.14 30.91 -29.34
CA ALA A 95 0.78 30.79 -28.80
C ALA A 95 0.39 29.33 -28.56
N LEU A 96 -0.21 29.02 -27.39
CA LEU A 96 -0.71 27.70 -27.01
C LEU A 96 0.32 26.57 -27.25
N SER A 97 1.61 26.86 -27.03
CA SER A 97 2.70 25.93 -27.29
C SER A 97 3.67 25.82 -26.13
N THR A 98 4.45 24.74 -26.12
CA THR A 98 5.53 24.51 -25.18
C THR A 98 6.88 24.63 -25.86
N THR A 99 7.81 25.34 -25.22
CA THR A 99 9.22 25.43 -25.67
C THR A 99 10.14 25.00 -24.52
N ASN A 100 11.16 24.21 -24.85
CA ASN A 100 12.18 23.76 -23.91
C ASN A 100 13.46 24.59 -24.09
N PHE A 101 13.99 25.07 -22.96
CA PHE A 101 15.23 25.82 -22.89
C PHE A 101 16.24 25.03 -22.07
N ASN A 102 17.40 24.74 -22.66
CA ASN A 102 18.44 23.98 -22.01
C ASN A 102 19.53 24.92 -21.49
N VAL A 103 19.92 24.72 -20.26
CA VAL A 103 21.00 25.48 -19.59
C VAL A 103 21.99 24.48 -19.04
N SER A 104 23.28 24.72 -19.26
CA SER A 104 24.34 23.90 -18.68
C SER A 104 25.41 24.74 -17.98
N ALA A 105 25.97 24.17 -16.90
CA ALA A 105 27.06 24.79 -16.16
C ALA A 105 27.92 23.76 -15.44
N ALA A 106 29.23 24.00 -15.39
CA ALA A 106 30.12 23.23 -14.54
C ALA A 106 29.85 23.55 -13.06
N TYR A 107 29.88 22.52 -12.22
CA TYR A 107 29.65 22.66 -10.78
C TYR A 107 30.67 21.89 -9.94
N SER A 108 30.83 22.33 -8.69
CA SER A 108 31.51 21.60 -7.62
C SER A 108 30.73 21.80 -6.33
N LEU A 109 29.98 20.78 -5.91
CA LEU A 109 29.06 20.83 -4.79
C LEU A 109 29.36 19.71 -3.80
N SER A 110 28.96 19.89 -2.54
CA SER A 110 29.10 18.87 -1.50
C SER A 110 28.01 17.80 -1.62
N ASP A 111 28.20 16.67 -0.93
CA ASP A 111 27.21 15.59 -0.80
C ASP A 111 25.97 16.08 -0.02
N ALA A 112 24.96 16.57 -0.75
CA ALA A 112 23.73 17.12 -0.20
C ALA A 112 22.62 17.15 -1.25
N ASN A 113 21.40 17.42 -0.81
CA ASN A 113 20.31 17.84 -1.69
C ASN A 113 20.28 19.36 -1.79
N TYR A 114 20.04 19.82 -2.99
CA TYR A 114 19.85 21.22 -3.37
C TYR A 114 18.52 21.36 -4.11
N VAL A 115 18.08 22.59 -4.34
CA VAL A 115 16.91 22.89 -5.16
C VAL A 115 17.32 23.83 -6.29
N ILE A 116 17.00 23.47 -7.52
CA ILE A 116 17.07 24.37 -8.67
C ILE A 116 15.74 25.11 -8.76
N VAL A 117 15.77 26.43 -8.77
CA VAL A 117 14.62 27.29 -9.00
C VAL A 117 14.82 28.02 -10.31
N SER A 118 13.86 27.91 -11.22
CA SER A 118 13.86 28.65 -12.49
C SER A 118 12.68 29.60 -12.56
N ASP A 119 12.99 30.89 -12.70
CA ASP A 119 12.02 31.98 -12.83
C ASP A 119 11.94 32.45 -14.27
N ALA A 120 10.74 32.61 -14.79
CA ALA A 120 10.47 33.23 -16.08
C ALA A 120 10.08 34.69 -15.87
N MET A 121 10.78 35.59 -16.53
CA MET A 121 10.67 37.04 -16.41
C MET A 121 10.28 37.66 -17.75
N VAL A 122 9.34 38.59 -17.75
CA VAL A 122 9.00 39.44 -18.91
C VAL A 122 9.05 40.89 -18.46
N ASN A 123 9.85 41.72 -19.12
CA ASN A 123 10.06 43.13 -18.76
C ASN A 123 10.41 43.32 -17.27
N GLY A 124 11.19 42.43 -16.68
CA GLY A 124 11.59 42.45 -15.28
C GLY A 124 10.52 41.99 -14.28
N THR A 125 9.35 41.56 -14.76
CA THR A 125 8.29 40.98 -13.93
C THR A 125 8.31 39.46 -14.03
N ARG A 126 8.27 38.78 -12.88
CA ARG A 126 8.17 37.32 -12.84
C ARG A 126 6.77 36.87 -13.25
N VAL A 127 6.68 36.11 -14.32
CA VAL A 127 5.42 35.57 -14.89
C VAL A 127 5.23 34.08 -14.60
N GLY A 128 6.27 33.39 -14.15
CA GLY A 128 6.21 31.99 -13.73
C GLY A 128 7.43 31.55 -12.96
N SER A 129 7.30 30.44 -12.23
CA SER A 129 8.40 29.81 -11.48
C SER A 129 8.17 28.31 -11.40
N ALA A 130 9.25 27.55 -11.45
CA ALA A 130 9.22 26.11 -11.19
C ALA A 130 10.54 25.68 -10.52
N ASN A 131 10.50 24.53 -9.83
CA ASN A 131 11.68 24.01 -9.15
C ASN A 131 11.81 22.50 -9.33
N VAL A 132 13.01 21.98 -9.08
CA VAL A 132 13.30 20.55 -9.05
C VAL A 132 14.45 20.28 -8.06
N PRO A 133 14.46 19.16 -7.33
CA PRO A 133 15.60 18.76 -6.52
C PRO A 133 16.84 18.51 -7.39
N LEU A 134 18.00 18.89 -6.86
CA LEU A 134 19.32 18.53 -7.37
C LEU A 134 20.02 17.68 -6.30
N VAL A 135 20.10 16.38 -6.56
CA VAL A 135 20.76 15.43 -5.66
C VAL A 135 22.23 15.30 -6.04
N VAL A 136 23.12 15.76 -5.18
CA VAL A 136 24.56 15.53 -5.30
C VAL A 136 24.96 14.46 -4.29
N LEU A 137 25.56 13.35 -4.75
CA LEU A 137 25.76 12.16 -3.92
C LEU A 137 27.17 11.59 -4.09
N ASN A 138 27.83 11.34 -2.96
CA ASN A 138 29.07 10.59 -2.93
C ASN A 138 28.80 9.11 -2.64
N THR A 139 28.92 8.27 -3.65
CA THR A 139 28.72 6.82 -3.55
C THR A 139 30.02 6.04 -3.38
N ALA A 140 31.17 6.69 -3.46
CA ALA A 140 32.48 6.03 -3.44
C ALA A 140 32.73 5.30 -2.10
N GLY A 141 32.97 4.00 -2.17
CA GLY A 141 33.29 3.17 -1.00
C GLY A 141 32.11 2.91 -0.05
N ARG A 142 30.89 3.30 -0.41
CA ARG A 142 29.68 3.04 0.38
C ARG A 142 28.87 1.88 -0.20
N ALA A 143 28.32 1.03 0.67
CA ALA A 143 27.45 -0.05 0.25
C ALA A 143 26.09 0.49 -0.24
N PRO A 144 25.48 -0.10 -1.28
CA PRO A 144 24.18 0.30 -1.77
C PRO A 144 23.11 0.21 -0.69
N LEU A 145 22.15 1.14 -0.71
CA LEU A 145 20.92 1.05 0.07
C LEU A 145 20.03 -0.03 -0.52
N THR A 146 19.42 -0.85 0.33
CA THR A 146 18.38 -1.79 -0.09
C THR A 146 17.02 -1.16 0.13
N LEU A 147 16.24 -1.03 -0.92
CA LEU A 147 14.86 -0.57 -0.89
C LEU A 147 13.94 -1.78 -0.91
N ALA A 148 13.12 -1.92 0.13
CA ALA A 148 12.05 -2.91 0.24
C ALA A 148 10.71 -2.19 0.13
N MET A 149 10.07 -2.28 -1.03
CA MET A 149 8.73 -1.74 -1.26
C MET A 149 7.69 -2.82 -0.96
N VAL A 150 6.67 -2.47 -0.20
CA VAL A 150 5.57 -3.36 0.19
C VAL A 150 4.25 -2.70 -0.16
N PHE A 151 3.46 -3.34 -1.02
CA PHE A 151 2.15 -2.84 -1.41
C PHE A 151 1.04 -3.75 -0.90
N HIS A 152 0.11 -3.15 -0.18
CA HIS A 152 -1.10 -3.78 0.29
C HIS A 152 -2.21 -3.60 -0.75
N MET A 153 -2.72 -4.71 -1.27
CA MET A 153 -3.82 -4.76 -2.25
C MET A 153 -5.05 -5.32 -1.57
N HIS A 154 -6.05 -4.50 -1.38
CA HIS A 154 -7.22 -4.89 -0.60
C HIS A 154 -8.51 -4.31 -1.17
N GLN A 155 -9.58 -5.08 -1.03
CA GLN A 155 -10.97 -4.61 -1.13
C GLN A 155 -11.83 -5.32 -0.10
N PRO A 156 -12.83 -4.64 0.49
CA PRO A 156 -13.84 -5.26 1.33
C PRO A 156 -14.55 -6.42 0.62
N ILE A 157 -15.21 -7.28 1.37
CA ILE A 157 -16.10 -8.29 0.79
C ILE A 157 -17.35 -7.59 0.24
N TYR A 158 -17.48 -7.53 -1.07
CA TYR A 158 -18.65 -6.97 -1.76
C TYR A 158 -19.74 -7.98 -2.09
N LEU A 159 -19.57 -9.22 -1.68
CA LEU A 159 -20.54 -10.30 -1.87
C LEU A 159 -21.67 -10.20 -0.83
N ASN A 160 -22.90 -10.52 -1.23
CA ASN A 160 -23.99 -10.74 -0.30
C ASN A 160 -24.03 -12.20 0.19
N LEU A 161 -25.01 -12.54 1.06
CA LEU A 161 -25.14 -13.90 1.59
C LEU A 161 -25.49 -14.96 0.53
N GLN A 162 -25.89 -14.56 -0.66
CA GLN A 162 -26.17 -15.40 -1.83
C GLN A 162 -24.95 -15.60 -2.74
N GLY A 163 -23.83 -14.91 -2.44
CA GLY A 163 -22.64 -14.93 -3.27
C GLY A 163 -22.73 -14.05 -4.52
N GLU A 164 -23.55 -12.99 -4.49
CA GLU A 164 -23.68 -12.02 -5.57
C GLU A 164 -22.97 -10.74 -5.19
N PHE A 165 -22.22 -10.14 -6.11
CA PHE A 165 -21.59 -8.85 -5.89
C PHE A 165 -22.65 -7.73 -5.79
N GLU A 166 -22.55 -6.92 -4.76
CA GLU A 166 -23.38 -5.71 -4.55
C GLU A 166 -22.65 -4.43 -4.98
N GLN A 167 -21.33 -4.47 -5.13
CA GLN A 167 -20.47 -3.36 -5.58
C GLN A 167 -19.45 -3.88 -6.60
N PRO A 168 -19.08 -3.11 -7.62
CA PRO A 168 -18.22 -3.58 -8.71
C PRO A 168 -16.73 -3.31 -8.50
N TRP A 169 -16.33 -2.82 -7.34
CA TRP A 169 -15.00 -2.21 -7.16
C TRP A 169 -13.83 -3.20 -7.32
N VAL A 170 -14.03 -4.49 -7.03
CA VAL A 170 -13.02 -5.51 -7.32
C VAL A 170 -12.73 -5.58 -8.82
N GLN A 171 -13.76 -5.53 -9.66
CA GLN A 171 -13.63 -5.60 -11.10
C GLN A 171 -13.05 -4.30 -11.66
N VAL A 172 -13.63 -3.16 -11.27
CA VAL A 172 -13.24 -1.82 -11.73
C VAL A 172 -11.79 -1.53 -11.37
N HIS A 173 -11.39 -1.71 -10.09
CA HIS A 173 -10.01 -1.45 -9.66
C HIS A 173 -8.99 -2.46 -10.23
N THR A 174 -9.48 -3.51 -10.92
CA THR A 174 -8.57 -4.41 -11.64
C THR A 174 -8.37 -3.98 -13.09
N GLY A 175 -9.41 -3.50 -13.78
CA GLY A 175 -9.31 -3.23 -15.21
C GLY A 175 -9.93 -1.92 -15.71
N GLY A 176 -10.64 -1.15 -14.85
CA GLY A 176 -11.52 -0.08 -15.30
C GLY A 176 -11.37 1.28 -14.62
N ASP A 177 -10.26 1.58 -13.94
CA ASP A 177 -10.11 2.84 -13.20
C ASP A 177 -9.81 4.05 -14.07
N PHE A 178 -9.00 3.87 -15.11
CA PHE A 178 -8.59 4.97 -15.99
C PHE A 178 -8.32 4.52 -17.41
N GLU A 179 -8.49 5.43 -18.37
CA GLU A 179 -8.18 5.20 -19.77
C GLU A 179 -6.84 5.86 -20.16
N TYR A 180 -5.93 5.08 -20.73
CA TYR A 180 -4.66 5.58 -21.26
C TYR A 180 -4.44 5.08 -22.68
N ASN A 181 -4.22 6.00 -23.62
CA ASN A 181 -4.04 5.71 -25.06
C ASN A 181 -5.16 4.85 -25.67
N GLY A 182 -6.41 5.04 -25.25
CA GLY A 182 -7.57 4.32 -25.77
C GLY A 182 -7.75 2.92 -25.19
N THR A 183 -7.04 2.59 -24.09
CA THR A 183 -7.17 1.33 -23.36
C THR A 183 -7.47 1.62 -21.89
N TRP A 184 -8.41 0.88 -21.31
CA TRP A 184 -8.73 0.93 -19.91
C TRP A 184 -7.77 0.09 -19.08
N TYR A 185 -7.43 0.56 -17.89
CA TYR A 185 -6.58 -0.10 -16.92
C TYR A 185 -7.14 0.09 -15.52
N GLY A 186 -6.91 -0.88 -14.66
CA GLY A 186 -7.14 -0.75 -13.22
C GLY A 186 -5.84 -0.69 -12.44
N ALA A 187 -5.93 -0.21 -11.20
CA ALA A 187 -4.78 -0.06 -10.32
C ALA A 187 -4.02 -1.38 -10.12
N TYR A 188 -4.72 -2.50 -9.91
CA TYR A 188 -4.07 -3.80 -9.71
C TYR A 188 -3.35 -4.30 -10.96
N GLN A 189 -3.95 -4.15 -12.14
CA GLN A 189 -3.33 -4.52 -13.42
C GLN A 189 -2.10 -3.66 -13.70
N TRP A 190 -2.18 -2.36 -13.40
CA TRP A 190 -1.07 -1.43 -13.66
C TRP A 190 0.23 -1.81 -12.93
N HIS A 191 0.12 -2.32 -11.71
CA HIS A 191 1.29 -2.82 -10.96
C HIS A 191 1.98 -3.97 -11.68
N VAL A 192 1.24 -4.88 -12.29
CA VAL A 192 1.81 -6.00 -13.08
C VAL A 192 2.55 -5.45 -14.29
N LEU A 193 1.89 -4.59 -15.08
CA LEU A 193 2.48 -4.01 -16.30
C LEU A 193 3.74 -3.19 -16.00
N MET A 194 3.70 -2.39 -14.95
CA MET A 194 4.85 -1.59 -14.51
C MET A 194 6.04 -2.47 -14.11
N LEU A 195 5.83 -3.60 -13.47
CA LEU A 195 6.90 -4.53 -13.12
C LEU A 195 7.43 -5.31 -14.32
N GLU A 196 6.59 -5.61 -15.31
CA GLU A 196 7.02 -6.18 -16.58
C GLU A 196 7.93 -5.21 -17.36
N ASP A 197 7.62 -3.92 -17.32
CA ASP A 197 8.47 -2.87 -17.91
C ASP A 197 9.79 -2.65 -17.13
N HIS A 198 9.83 -3.03 -15.84
CA HIS A 198 11.00 -2.87 -14.97
C HIS A 198 11.48 -4.19 -14.35
N PRO A 199 11.97 -5.17 -15.14
CA PRO A 199 12.27 -6.52 -14.65
C PRO A 199 13.40 -6.60 -13.61
N GLY A 200 14.17 -5.52 -13.42
CA GLY A 200 15.20 -5.42 -12.37
C GLY A 200 14.67 -5.00 -11.00
N ILE A 201 13.43 -4.51 -10.93
CA ILE A 201 12.81 -4.06 -9.69
C ILE A 201 12.16 -5.23 -8.97
N LYS A 202 12.43 -5.34 -7.66
CA LYS A 202 11.80 -6.35 -6.78
C LYS A 202 10.86 -5.69 -5.79
N VAL A 203 9.69 -6.28 -5.59
CA VAL A 203 8.61 -5.75 -4.75
C VAL A 203 7.98 -6.88 -3.92
N THR A 204 7.52 -6.56 -2.73
CA THR A 204 6.69 -7.43 -1.90
C THR A 204 5.23 -6.97 -1.98
N TYR A 205 4.31 -7.88 -2.27
CA TYR A 205 2.88 -7.61 -2.31
C TYR A 205 2.15 -8.36 -1.20
N ASN A 206 1.29 -7.70 -0.49
CA ASN A 206 0.19 -8.35 0.18
C ASN A 206 -1.02 -8.33 -0.78
N LEU A 207 -1.32 -9.46 -1.38
CA LEU A 207 -2.59 -9.66 -2.07
C LEU A 207 -3.56 -10.22 -1.05
N GLN A 208 -4.45 -9.37 -0.53
CA GLN A 208 -5.38 -9.76 0.54
C GLN A 208 -6.16 -11.03 0.16
N PRO A 209 -6.21 -12.07 1.01
CA PRO A 209 -6.87 -13.33 0.66
C PRO A 209 -8.34 -13.17 0.27
N SER A 210 -9.06 -12.22 0.87
CA SER A 210 -10.44 -11.88 0.48
C SER A 210 -10.54 -11.25 -0.91
N LEU A 211 -9.52 -10.47 -1.35
CA LEU A 211 -9.43 -9.98 -2.73
C LEU A 211 -9.18 -11.12 -3.71
N LEU A 212 -8.21 -12.00 -3.41
CA LEU A 212 -7.95 -13.19 -4.21
C LEU A 212 -9.19 -14.08 -4.35
N TYR A 213 -9.96 -14.22 -3.27
CA TYR A 213 -11.23 -14.96 -3.27
C TYR A 213 -12.24 -14.31 -4.23
N GLN A 214 -12.39 -12.99 -4.19
CA GLN A 214 -13.34 -12.26 -5.05
C GLN A 214 -12.88 -12.24 -6.51
N TRP A 215 -11.57 -12.18 -6.81
CA TRP A 215 -11.08 -12.39 -8.18
C TRP A 215 -11.42 -13.79 -8.70
N ASN A 216 -11.20 -14.82 -7.89
CA ASN A 216 -11.54 -16.18 -8.27
C ASN A 216 -13.05 -16.37 -8.51
N ASP A 217 -13.89 -15.78 -7.64
CA ASP A 217 -15.36 -15.82 -7.77
C ASP A 217 -15.81 -15.10 -9.04
N SER A 218 -15.22 -13.93 -9.36
CA SER A 218 -15.47 -13.20 -10.59
C SER A 218 -15.18 -14.02 -11.85
N LEU A 219 -14.15 -14.85 -11.82
CA LEU A 219 -13.77 -15.69 -12.97
C LEU A 219 -14.59 -16.98 -13.09
N LEU A 220 -15.13 -17.50 -11.99
CA LEU A 220 -15.84 -18.79 -11.97
C LEU A 220 -17.35 -18.68 -12.13
N ASP A 221 -18.00 -17.76 -11.44
CA ASP A 221 -19.47 -17.64 -11.36
C ASP A 221 -19.92 -16.21 -11.06
N PHE A 222 -19.43 -15.25 -11.83
CA PHE A 222 -19.76 -13.84 -11.63
C PHE A 222 -21.26 -13.61 -11.63
N LYS A 223 -21.79 -13.11 -10.51
CA LYS A 223 -23.16 -12.66 -10.36
C LYS A 223 -23.16 -11.26 -9.76
N TYR A 224 -23.88 -10.35 -10.37
CA TYR A 224 -23.97 -8.98 -9.93
C TYR A 224 -25.41 -8.56 -9.64
N ASN A 225 -25.64 -8.05 -8.46
CA ASN A 225 -26.94 -7.56 -8.00
C ASN A 225 -26.90 -6.03 -7.85
N GLY A 226 -26.73 -5.33 -8.96
CA GLY A 226 -26.63 -3.87 -8.99
C GLY A 226 -26.62 -3.33 -10.42
N SER A 227 -26.26 -2.06 -10.57
CA SER A 227 -26.04 -1.42 -11.87
C SER A 227 -24.56 -1.07 -12.01
N PHE A 228 -23.90 -1.56 -13.05
CA PHE A 228 -22.54 -1.14 -13.36
C PHE A 228 -22.53 0.37 -13.70
N PRO A 229 -21.53 1.13 -13.24
CA PRO A 229 -21.38 2.52 -13.62
C PRO A 229 -21.29 2.65 -15.15
N SER A 230 -22.03 3.58 -15.73
CA SER A 230 -22.18 3.69 -17.19
C SER A 230 -20.99 4.36 -17.90
N GLU A 231 -20.03 4.87 -17.14
CA GLU A 231 -18.89 5.65 -17.66
C GLU A 231 -17.56 4.89 -17.57
N GLU A 232 -17.57 3.64 -17.10
CA GLU A 232 -16.40 2.80 -16.87
C GLU A 232 -16.23 1.76 -17.99
N ALA A 233 -15.12 1.01 -17.94
CA ALA A 233 -14.84 -0.05 -18.87
C ALA A 233 -15.98 -1.11 -18.90
N PRO A 234 -16.24 -1.76 -20.04
CA PRO A 234 -17.21 -2.85 -20.08
C PRO A 234 -16.80 -4.00 -19.15
N LEU A 235 -17.76 -4.58 -18.44
CA LEU A 235 -17.53 -5.72 -17.55
C LEU A 235 -16.71 -6.85 -18.18
N SER A 236 -16.91 -7.13 -19.48
CA SER A 236 -16.12 -8.16 -20.18
C SER A 236 -14.64 -7.82 -20.27
N HIS A 237 -14.28 -6.53 -20.30
CA HIS A 237 -12.91 -6.05 -20.22
C HIS A 237 -12.35 -6.28 -18.82
N ASP A 238 -13.08 -5.91 -17.77
CA ASP A 238 -12.64 -6.06 -16.38
C ASP A 238 -12.42 -7.52 -16.01
N LEU A 239 -13.29 -8.44 -16.45
CA LEU A 239 -13.10 -9.89 -16.22
C LEU A 239 -11.87 -10.44 -16.95
N THR A 240 -11.56 -9.92 -18.14
CA THR A 240 -10.33 -10.25 -18.87
C THR A 240 -9.11 -9.73 -18.11
N ALA A 241 -9.16 -8.47 -17.67
CA ALA A 241 -8.11 -7.85 -16.88
C ALA A 241 -7.83 -8.60 -15.56
N ILE A 242 -8.87 -9.11 -14.87
CA ILE A 242 -8.70 -9.94 -13.67
C ILE A 242 -7.88 -11.20 -13.99
N ASN A 243 -8.20 -11.92 -15.07
CA ASN A 243 -7.47 -13.12 -15.44
C ASN A 243 -6.01 -12.81 -15.76
N GLU A 244 -5.74 -11.76 -16.54
CA GLU A 244 -4.40 -11.32 -16.90
C GLU A 244 -3.60 -10.86 -15.68
N THR A 245 -4.24 -10.13 -14.77
CA THR A 245 -3.63 -9.64 -13.53
C THR A 245 -3.21 -10.79 -12.60
N VAL A 246 -4.09 -11.77 -12.39
CA VAL A 246 -3.81 -12.95 -11.56
C VAL A 246 -2.65 -13.76 -12.15
N ASP A 247 -2.68 -14.00 -13.47
CA ASP A 247 -1.61 -14.75 -14.15
C ASP A 247 -0.29 -13.94 -14.16
N GLY A 248 -0.35 -12.62 -14.28
CA GLY A 248 0.78 -11.72 -14.17
C GLY A 248 1.45 -11.78 -12.79
N TYR A 249 0.70 -11.63 -11.70
CA TYR A 249 1.24 -11.79 -10.34
C TYR A 249 1.85 -13.18 -10.10
N ARG A 250 1.22 -14.25 -10.58
CA ARG A 250 1.78 -15.62 -10.52
C ARG A 250 3.10 -15.73 -11.27
N SER A 251 3.19 -15.17 -12.46
CA SER A 251 4.40 -15.17 -13.28
C SER A 251 5.54 -14.40 -12.62
N LEU A 252 5.25 -13.21 -12.11
CA LEU A 252 6.21 -12.37 -11.39
C LEU A 252 6.69 -13.03 -10.09
N ALA A 253 5.81 -13.73 -9.37
CA ALA A 253 6.19 -14.50 -8.18
C ALA A 253 7.06 -15.71 -8.54
N ALA A 254 6.71 -16.45 -9.59
CA ALA A 254 7.49 -17.59 -10.07
C ALA A 254 8.89 -17.20 -10.58
N SER A 255 9.05 -15.99 -11.14
CA SER A 255 10.34 -15.44 -11.56
C SER A 255 11.20 -14.95 -10.38
N GLY A 256 10.63 -14.79 -9.19
CA GLY A 256 11.27 -14.19 -8.02
C GLY A 256 11.44 -12.67 -8.11
N GLN A 257 10.71 -12.02 -9.01
CA GLN A 257 10.63 -10.58 -9.09
C GLN A 257 9.77 -10.02 -7.97
N ILE A 258 8.70 -10.73 -7.59
CA ILE A 258 7.89 -10.36 -6.44
C ILE A 258 7.85 -11.46 -5.39
N GLU A 259 7.51 -11.03 -4.19
CA GLU A 259 7.09 -11.88 -3.09
C GLU A 259 5.63 -11.60 -2.76
N ILE A 260 4.87 -12.63 -2.40
CA ILE A 260 3.48 -12.49 -1.98
C ILE A 260 3.38 -12.82 -0.49
N LEU A 261 2.93 -11.84 0.30
CA LEU A 261 2.58 -12.00 1.70
C LEU A 261 1.15 -12.51 1.83
N THR A 262 0.87 -13.19 2.94
CA THR A 262 -0.50 -13.46 3.38
C THR A 262 -1.02 -12.38 4.32
N SER A 263 -2.28 -12.53 4.76
CA SER A 263 -2.95 -11.74 5.78
C SER A 263 -4.06 -12.60 6.43
N PRO A 264 -4.62 -12.25 7.59
CA PRO A 264 -5.88 -12.83 8.06
C PRO A 264 -6.96 -12.67 6.98
N PHE A 265 -7.75 -13.72 6.73
CA PHE A 265 -8.53 -13.87 5.49
C PHE A 265 -9.45 -12.72 5.17
N TYR A 266 -10.20 -12.21 6.15
CA TYR A 266 -11.19 -11.14 5.98
C TYR A 266 -10.74 -9.78 6.53
N HIS A 267 -9.43 -9.57 6.62
CA HIS A 267 -8.86 -8.28 7.04
C HIS A 267 -9.34 -7.76 8.40
N PRO A 268 -9.44 -8.60 9.47
CA PRO A 268 -9.84 -8.13 10.77
C PRO A 268 -8.77 -7.22 11.39
N LEU A 269 -9.17 -6.24 12.20
CA LEU A 269 -8.19 -5.52 13.02
C LEU A 269 -7.66 -6.46 14.12
N SER A 270 -6.59 -7.17 13.76
CA SER A 270 -6.04 -8.31 14.50
C SER A 270 -5.75 -8.01 15.97
N ALA A 271 -5.26 -6.80 16.27
CA ALA A 271 -4.98 -6.35 17.62
C ALA A 271 -6.25 -6.30 18.49
N ILE A 272 -7.38 -5.86 17.94
CA ILE A 272 -8.66 -5.84 18.67
C ILE A 272 -9.14 -7.25 18.97
N LEU A 273 -8.99 -8.22 18.06
CA LEU A 273 -9.35 -9.61 18.35
C LEU A 273 -8.56 -10.17 19.53
N VAL A 274 -7.26 -9.82 19.62
CA VAL A 274 -6.41 -10.23 20.75
C VAL A 274 -6.87 -9.57 22.05
N GLU A 275 -7.15 -8.27 22.04
CA GLU A 275 -7.62 -7.52 23.22
C GLU A 275 -8.98 -8.02 23.72
N LEU A 276 -9.87 -8.46 22.84
CA LEU A 276 -11.15 -9.06 23.18
C LEU A 276 -11.02 -10.53 23.65
N GLY A 277 -9.80 -11.10 23.62
CA GLY A 277 -9.58 -12.50 23.99
C GLY A 277 -9.98 -13.51 22.90
N TRP A 278 -10.10 -13.07 21.63
CA TRP A 278 -10.49 -13.89 20.49
C TRP A 278 -9.28 -14.36 19.66
N SER A 279 -8.19 -14.67 20.34
CA SER A 279 -6.96 -15.15 19.68
C SER A 279 -7.15 -16.38 18.80
N SER A 280 -8.14 -17.24 19.12
CA SER A 280 -8.50 -18.40 18.29
C SER A 280 -9.05 -18.00 16.92
N ASP A 281 -9.80 -16.90 16.86
CA ASP A 281 -10.42 -16.42 15.64
C ASP A 281 -9.32 -15.80 14.74
N LEU A 282 -8.41 -15.02 15.34
CA LEU A 282 -7.25 -14.50 14.64
C LEU A 282 -6.38 -15.64 14.06
N LEU A 283 -6.05 -16.66 14.86
CA LEU A 283 -5.27 -17.81 14.40
C LEU A 283 -5.97 -18.51 13.22
N ALA A 284 -7.27 -18.75 13.34
CA ALA A 284 -8.06 -19.39 12.28
C ALA A 284 -8.06 -18.55 11.00
N GLN A 285 -8.23 -17.23 11.11
CA GLN A 285 -8.20 -16.34 9.95
C GLN A 285 -6.82 -16.24 9.30
N ILE A 286 -5.71 -16.23 10.08
CA ILE A 286 -4.35 -16.28 9.51
C ILE A 286 -4.12 -17.61 8.77
N GLN A 287 -4.48 -18.74 9.38
CA GLN A 287 -4.33 -20.05 8.74
C GLN A 287 -5.17 -20.18 7.47
N LEU A 288 -6.41 -19.69 7.49
CA LEU A 288 -7.29 -19.68 6.32
C LEU A 288 -6.69 -18.79 5.21
N GLY A 289 -6.22 -17.60 5.55
CA GLY A 289 -5.59 -16.66 4.61
C GLY A 289 -4.34 -17.25 3.99
N LYS A 290 -3.43 -17.78 4.82
CA LYS A 290 -2.19 -18.41 4.33
C LYS A 290 -2.47 -19.59 3.40
N ASN A 291 -3.36 -20.50 3.78
CA ASN A 291 -3.70 -21.66 2.96
C ASN A 291 -4.30 -21.24 1.61
N TYR A 292 -5.13 -20.21 1.60
CA TYR A 292 -5.73 -19.71 0.37
C TYR A 292 -4.71 -19.01 -0.52
N THR A 293 -3.89 -18.11 0.03
CA THR A 293 -2.80 -17.45 -0.68
C THR A 293 -1.85 -18.47 -1.30
N ASP A 294 -1.37 -19.44 -0.52
CA ASP A 294 -0.43 -20.46 -0.96
C ASP A 294 -1.01 -21.29 -2.11
N SER A 295 -2.26 -21.73 -1.97
CA SER A 295 -2.89 -22.60 -2.97
C SER A 295 -3.29 -21.87 -4.24
N TYR A 296 -3.82 -20.63 -4.12
CA TYR A 296 -4.34 -19.87 -5.25
C TYR A 296 -3.21 -19.24 -6.07
N MET A 297 -2.19 -18.70 -5.40
CA MET A 297 -1.05 -18.04 -6.05
C MET A 297 0.12 -18.99 -6.35
N GLY A 298 0.13 -20.21 -5.78
CA GLY A 298 1.20 -21.19 -5.99
C GLY A 298 2.49 -20.83 -5.25
N VAL A 299 2.39 -20.20 -4.07
CA VAL A 299 3.52 -19.73 -3.27
C VAL A 299 3.56 -20.42 -1.89
N ASN A 300 4.55 -20.09 -1.07
CA ASN A 300 4.59 -20.41 0.35
C ASN A 300 4.82 -19.09 1.13
N ALA A 301 3.76 -18.41 1.47
CA ALA A 301 3.81 -17.12 2.16
C ALA A 301 4.26 -17.33 3.61
N THR A 302 5.42 -16.82 3.98
CA THR A 302 5.96 -16.84 5.34
C THR A 302 5.96 -15.45 5.99
N GLY A 303 5.74 -14.41 5.22
CA GLY A 303 5.48 -13.05 5.70
C GLY A 303 3.99 -12.76 5.73
N MET A 304 3.59 -11.85 6.60
CA MET A 304 2.20 -11.44 6.78
C MET A 304 2.09 -9.92 6.84
N TRP A 305 1.09 -9.39 6.15
CA TRP A 305 0.59 -8.04 6.40
C TRP A 305 -0.40 -8.09 7.57
N THR A 306 -0.19 -7.27 8.59
CA THR A 306 -1.19 -7.08 9.64
C THR A 306 -2.21 -6.04 9.18
N PRO A 307 -3.49 -6.39 9.07
CA PRO A 307 -4.52 -5.43 8.68
C PRO A 307 -4.39 -4.10 9.41
N GLU A 308 -4.43 -2.99 8.67
CA GLU A 308 -4.24 -1.63 9.19
C GLU A 308 -2.88 -1.38 9.87
N MET A 309 -1.88 -2.21 9.63
CA MET A 309 -0.66 -2.30 10.47
C MET A 309 -1.01 -2.41 11.96
N GLY A 310 -2.21 -2.89 12.27
CA GLY A 310 -2.70 -3.06 13.62
C GLY A 310 -1.94 -4.14 14.35
N PHE A 311 -1.23 -3.77 15.43
CA PHE A 311 -0.36 -4.68 16.13
C PHE A 311 -0.44 -4.52 17.65
N THR A 312 -0.33 -5.64 18.35
CA THR A 312 -0.07 -5.76 19.79
C THR A 312 0.88 -6.93 20.04
N MET A 313 1.64 -6.87 21.11
CA MET A 313 2.60 -7.92 21.47
C MET A 313 1.97 -9.31 21.62
N GLY A 314 0.67 -9.38 21.95
CA GLY A 314 -0.08 -10.63 22.02
C GLY A 314 -0.22 -11.36 20.69
N MET A 315 0.01 -10.69 19.56
CA MET A 315 -0.03 -11.31 18.23
C MET A 315 1.20 -12.19 17.93
N VAL A 316 2.36 -11.90 18.51
CA VAL A 316 3.64 -12.60 18.20
C VAL A 316 3.52 -14.13 18.30
N PRO A 317 3.05 -14.71 19.42
CA PRO A 317 2.92 -16.17 19.52
C PRO A 317 1.89 -16.73 18.52
N ILE A 318 0.81 -15.99 18.23
CA ILE A 318 -0.25 -16.43 17.29
C ILE A 318 0.31 -16.47 15.86
N MET A 319 1.04 -15.44 15.44
CA MET A 319 1.69 -15.37 14.15
C MET A 319 2.71 -16.50 13.98
N GLN A 320 3.55 -16.73 14.99
CA GLN A 320 4.52 -17.82 14.94
C GLN A 320 3.84 -19.21 14.89
N GLU A 321 2.75 -19.43 15.63
CA GLU A 321 1.95 -20.66 15.56
C GLU A 321 1.36 -20.90 14.18
N ALA A 322 0.95 -19.83 13.48
CA ALA A 322 0.47 -19.88 12.10
C ALA A 322 1.58 -20.06 11.06
N GLY A 323 2.86 -20.10 11.47
CA GLY A 323 4.01 -20.24 10.58
C GLY A 323 4.49 -18.95 9.94
N ILE A 324 4.08 -17.80 10.48
CA ILE A 324 4.52 -16.48 10.04
C ILE A 324 5.87 -16.15 10.67
N GLN A 325 6.81 -15.67 9.85
CA GLN A 325 8.19 -15.38 10.25
C GLN A 325 8.46 -13.89 10.35
N TYR A 326 7.78 -13.05 9.56
CA TYR A 326 8.00 -11.60 9.52
C TYR A 326 6.76 -10.81 9.14
N THR A 327 6.79 -9.52 9.50
CA THR A 327 5.76 -8.53 9.18
C THR A 327 6.36 -7.14 9.00
N VAL A 328 5.53 -6.19 8.55
CA VAL A 328 5.84 -4.76 8.44
C VAL A 328 4.96 -3.98 9.40
N LEU A 329 5.56 -3.04 10.14
CA LEU A 329 4.90 -2.12 11.04
C LEU A 329 5.27 -0.67 10.70
N ASP A 330 4.60 0.28 11.31
CA ASP A 330 4.84 1.71 11.09
C ASP A 330 5.96 2.24 12.00
N GLN A 331 6.89 3.04 11.45
CA GLN A 331 7.99 3.61 12.24
C GLN A 331 7.50 4.57 13.31
N ALA A 332 6.63 5.50 12.97
CA ALA A 332 6.20 6.56 13.88
C ALA A 332 5.38 6.01 15.04
N ASN A 333 4.58 4.94 14.80
CA ASN A 333 3.64 4.43 15.78
C ASN A 333 4.13 3.17 16.52
N HIS A 334 5.09 2.42 15.95
CA HIS A 334 5.56 1.18 16.56
C HIS A 334 7.06 1.19 16.91
N PHE A 335 7.93 1.80 16.08
CA PHE A 335 9.35 1.88 16.41
C PHE A 335 9.64 2.97 17.44
N VAL A 336 8.97 4.12 17.35
CA VAL A 336 9.04 5.17 18.36
C VAL A 336 8.40 4.67 19.66
N GLY A 337 9.19 4.48 20.69
CA GLY A 337 8.77 3.87 21.96
C GLY A 337 9.03 2.37 22.06
N ALA A 338 9.62 1.74 21.05
CA ALA A 338 10.09 0.36 21.14
C ALA A 338 11.15 0.20 22.24
N GLN A 339 11.26 -1.01 22.78
CA GLN A 339 12.20 -1.35 23.85
C GLN A 339 13.05 -2.56 23.46
N GLY A 340 14.20 -2.67 24.06
CA GLY A 340 15.16 -3.74 23.84
C GLY A 340 16.52 -3.24 23.36
N PRO A 341 17.53 -4.12 23.20
CA PRO A 341 18.89 -3.73 22.80
C PRO A 341 18.95 -3.00 21.44
N GLY A 342 18.01 -3.30 20.53
CA GLY A 342 17.94 -2.70 19.20
C GLY A 342 17.19 -1.36 19.13
N ALA A 343 16.49 -0.93 20.19
CA ALA A 343 15.62 0.24 20.15
C ALA A 343 16.34 1.58 19.87
N ASN A 344 17.64 1.64 20.12
CA ASN A 344 18.49 2.81 19.85
C ASN A 344 19.31 2.68 18.55
N SER A 345 19.12 1.63 17.78
CA SER A 345 19.81 1.46 16.50
C SER A 345 19.04 2.15 15.36
N SER A 346 19.64 2.20 14.16
CA SER A 346 18.95 2.70 12.99
C SER A 346 17.71 1.87 12.69
N VAL A 347 16.59 2.52 12.37
CA VAL A 347 15.35 1.86 11.93
C VAL A 347 15.51 1.15 10.58
N TYR A 348 16.49 1.55 9.78
CA TYR A 348 16.73 1.03 8.44
C TYR A 348 17.42 -0.34 8.46
N GLN A 349 16.81 -1.29 9.17
CA GLN A 349 17.20 -2.70 9.25
C GLN A 349 16.04 -3.55 9.76
N PRO A 350 16.03 -4.88 9.54
CA PRO A 350 15.09 -5.77 10.19
C PRO A 350 15.45 -6.00 11.68
N PHE A 351 14.43 -6.29 12.50
CA PHE A 351 14.56 -6.55 13.93
C PHE A 351 13.93 -7.89 14.29
N GLU A 352 14.54 -8.64 15.18
CA GLU A 352 13.90 -9.76 15.88
C GLU A 352 13.07 -9.22 17.04
N LEU A 353 11.75 -9.34 16.97
CA LEU A 353 10.82 -8.97 18.03
C LEU A 353 10.47 -10.19 18.86
N ASN A 354 10.88 -10.18 20.13
CA ASN A 354 10.64 -11.26 21.07
C ASN A 354 9.28 -11.07 21.76
N GLY A 355 8.40 -12.05 21.60
CA GLY A 355 7.12 -12.15 22.29
C GLY A 355 7.18 -12.96 23.59
N THR A 356 6.02 -13.39 24.06
CA THR A 356 5.88 -14.25 25.22
C THR A 356 6.23 -15.71 24.90
N ASN A 357 6.54 -16.49 25.94
CA ASN A 357 6.81 -17.94 25.84
C ASN A 357 7.92 -18.35 24.85
N GLY A 358 8.89 -17.46 24.62
CA GLY A 358 9.97 -17.71 23.68
C GLY A 358 9.59 -17.58 22.20
N SER A 359 8.40 -17.08 21.91
CA SER A 359 7.99 -16.75 20.54
C SER A 359 8.78 -15.55 20.02
N HIS A 360 8.97 -15.49 18.70
CA HIS A 360 9.59 -14.35 18.03
C HIS A 360 9.18 -14.28 16.57
N ILE A 361 9.20 -13.08 16.02
CA ILE A 361 9.05 -12.79 14.60
C ILE A 361 10.07 -11.73 14.18
N ILE A 362 10.33 -11.60 12.89
CA ILE A 362 11.10 -10.49 12.36
C ILE A 362 10.14 -9.36 11.99
N VAL A 363 10.49 -8.12 12.36
CA VAL A 363 9.72 -6.94 12.01
C VAL A 363 10.57 -5.97 11.19
N PHE A 364 9.95 -5.42 10.16
CA PHE A 364 10.43 -4.27 9.41
C PHE A 364 9.58 -3.07 9.80
N PHE A 365 10.16 -1.88 9.80
CA PHE A 365 9.40 -0.65 10.03
C PHE A 365 9.43 0.19 8.75
N ARG A 366 8.24 0.50 8.21
CA ARG A 366 8.17 1.42 7.09
C ARG A 366 8.65 2.79 7.53
N ASP A 367 9.40 3.48 6.69
CA ASP A 367 9.61 4.91 6.82
C ASP A 367 8.26 5.61 6.60
N THR A 368 7.70 6.18 7.66
CA THR A 368 6.35 6.73 7.65
C THR A 368 6.26 7.92 6.69
N GLU A 369 7.23 8.85 6.74
CA GLU A 369 7.22 10.07 5.96
C GLU A 369 7.33 9.76 4.46
N ILE A 370 8.31 8.97 4.04
CA ILE A 370 8.51 8.62 2.63
C ILE A 370 7.35 7.77 2.10
N SER A 371 6.81 6.87 2.91
CA SER A 371 5.65 6.06 2.51
C SER A 371 4.39 6.90 2.30
N ASP A 372 4.15 7.87 3.20
CA ASP A 372 2.99 8.76 3.11
C ASP A 372 3.12 9.75 1.93
N GLU A 373 4.32 10.27 1.66
CA GLU A 373 4.60 11.13 0.49
C GLU A 373 4.40 10.36 -0.84
N LEU A 374 4.76 9.08 -0.88
CA LEU A 374 4.60 8.23 -2.05
C LEU A 374 3.12 8.08 -2.44
N THR A 375 2.22 8.10 -1.47
CA THR A 375 0.77 7.93 -1.68
C THR A 375 -0.02 9.24 -1.75
N SER A 376 0.56 10.36 -1.35
CA SER A 376 -0.14 11.64 -1.27
C SER A 376 0.42 12.69 -2.22
N THR A 377 1.73 12.91 -2.23
CA THR A 377 2.35 14.04 -2.93
C THR A 377 2.88 13.63 -4.31
N TRP A 378 3.61 12.51 -4.38
CA TRP A 378 4.33 12.15 -5.60
C TRP A 378 3.49 11.41 -6.63
N ASN A 379 2.25 11.11 -6.35
CA ASN A 379 1.31 10.44 -7.26
C ASN A 379 0.37 11.39 -8.02
N SER A 380 0.58 12.70 -7.91
CA SER A 380 -0.27 13.71 -8.57
C SER A 380 0.54 14.88 -9.15
N ILE A 381 1.82 14.67 -9.44
CA ILE A 381 2.71 15.68 -10.01
C ILE A 381 2.56 15.68 -11.53
N PRO A 382 2.15 16.79 -12.17
CA PRO A 382 1.91 16.82 -13.63
C PRO A 382 3.12 16.45 -14.50
N ASN A 383 4.32 16.47 -13.93
CA ASN A 383 5.55 16.05 -14.63
C ASN A 383 6.15 14.84 -13.91
N PRO A 384 6.04 13.63 -14.46
CA PRO A 384 6.51 12.40 -13.84
C PRO A 384 8.01 12.40 -13.51
N ARG A 385 8.82 13.15 -14.26
CA ARG A 385 10.23 13.26 -13.96
C ARG A 385 10.49 14.05 -12.68
N VAL A 386 9.67 15.04 -12.35
CA VAL A 386 9.75 15.79 -11.09
C VAL A 386 9.38 14.88 -9.93
N ALA A 387 8.25 14.13 -10.04
CA ALA A 387 7.86 13.13 -9.03
C ALA A 387 8.99 12.14 -8.72
N ALA A 388 9.62 11.60 -9.76
CA ALA A 388 10.75 10.69 -9.61
C ALA A 388 11.98 11.38 -8.99
N SER A 389 12.23 12.67 -9.30
CA SER A 389 13.33 13.43 -8.71
C SER A 389 13.14 13.68 -7.22
N ASP A 390 11.90 14.00 -6.81
CA ASP A 390 11.54 14.21 -5.40
C ASP A 390 11.70 12.91 -4.60
N PHE A 391 11.20 11.80 -5.15
CA PHE A 391 11.39 10.47 -4.56
C PHE A 391 12.88 10.12 -4.38
N ILE A 392 13.69 10.28 -5.42
CA ILE A 392 15.14 9.99 -5.35
C ILE A 392 15.83 10.91 -4.35
N ALA A 393 15.42 12.17 -4.23
CA ALA A 393 15.97 13.10 -3.25
C ALA A 393 15.69 12.67 -1.80
N ALA A 394 14.49 12.18 -1.51
CA ALA A 394 14.14 11.63 -0.21
C ALA A 394 14.97 10.37 0.12
N VAL A 395 15.03 9.41 -0.80
CA VAL A 395 15.79 8.16 -0.64
C VAL A 395 17.30 8.42 -0.50
N ALA A 396 17.85 9.44 -1.18
CA ALA A 396 19.26 9.83 -1.05
C ALA A 396 19.60 10.34 0.36
N ASN A 397 18.67 10.98 1.07
CA ASN A 397 18.87 11.37 2.48
C ASN A 397 19.03 10.15 3.38
N VAL A 398 18.23 9.11 3.17
CA VAL A 398 18.36 7.83 3.89
C VAL A 398 19.68 7.16 3.57
N TYR A 399 20.06 7.12 2.29
CA TYR A 399 21.36 6.55 1.89
C TYR A 399 22.56 7.24 2.56
N ARG A 400 22.53 8.57 2.67
CA ARG A 400 23.60 9.32 3.35
C ARG A 400 23.74 8.94 4.82
N SER A 401 22.62 8.75 5.51
CA SER A 401 22.59 8.41 6.93
C SER A 401 22.82 6.93 7.21
N SER A 402 22.44 6.05 6.27
CA SER A 402 22.42 4.60 6.46
C SER A 402 22.85 3.82 5.21
N PRO A 403 24.10 4.03 4.71
CA PRO A 403 24.60 3.26 3.57
C PRO A 403 24.65 1.77 3.92
N GLY A 404 24.17 0.91 3.01
CA GLY A 404 24.03 -0.53 3.26
C GLY A 404 22.83 -0.94 4.11
N GLY A 405 22.03 0.02 4.57
CA GLY A 405 20.80 -0.20 5.30
C GLY A 405 19.67 -0.78 4.44
N VAL A 406 18.53 -1.01 5.07
CA VAL A 406 17.27 -1.43 4.44
C VAL A 406 16.23 -0.34 4.69
N LEU A 407 15.86 0.39 3.65
CA LEU A 407 14.71 1.30 3.66
C LEU A 407 13.48 0.49 3.30
N THR A 408 12.52 0.41 4.22
CA THR A 408 11.22 -0.20 3.96
C THR A 408 10.20 0.89 3.69
N LEU A 409 9.51 0.81 2.55
CA LEU A 409 8.34 1.61 2.23
C LEU A 409 7.13 0.69 2.17
N ALA A 410 6.02 1.12 2.75
CA ALA A 410 4.81 0.32 2.75
C ALA A 410 3.57 1.21 2.71
N SER A 411 2.64 0.87 1.81
CA SER A 411 1.40 1.62 1.59
C SER A 411 0.36 0.76 0.89
N ASP A 412 -0.86 1.29 0.78
CA ASP A 412 -1.84 0.76 -0.16
C ASP A 412 -1.28 0.86 -1.58
N GLY A 413 -1.53 -0.14 -2.39
CA GLY A 413 -1.07 -0.17 -3.77
C GLY A 413 -2.07 0.42 -4.75
N GLU A 414 -3.38 0.23 -4.53
CA GLU A 414 -4.42 0.76 -5.39
C GLU A 414 -4.69 2.25 -5.18
N ASN A 415 -4.80 2.71 -3.94
CA ASN A 415 -5.21 4.07 -3.62
C ASN A 415 -4.39 5.17 -4.31
N PRO A 416 -3.05 5.08 -4.39
CA PRO A 416 -2.26 6.07 -5.13
C PRO A 416 -2.64 6.18 -6.60
N LEU A 417 -2.95 5.06 -7.24
CA LEU A 417 -3.32 5.01 -8.66
C LEU A 417 -4.76 5.45 -8.92
N LEU A 418 -5.63 5.41 -7.89
CA LEU A 418 -7.01 5.89 -7.97
C LEU A 418 -7.13 7.41 -7.83
N SER A 419 -6.10 8.10 -7.34
CA SER A 419 -6.17 9.54 -7.02
C SER A 419 -6.32 10.42 -8.26
N ASP A 420 -5.43 10.26 -9.25
CA ASP A 420 -5.34 11.06 -10.47
C ASP A 420 -5.20 10.19 -11.74
N GLY A 421 -5.51 8.90 -11.65
CA GLY A 421 -5.55 7.96 -12.77
C GLY A 421 -4.25 7.94 -13.58
N VAL A 422 -4.29 8.50 -14.80
CA VAL A 422 -3.15 8.51 -15.73
C VAL A 422 -1.94 9.24 -15.16
N ILE A 423 -2.12 10.34 -14.45
CA ILE A 423 -0.99 11.10 -13.86
C ILE A 423 -0.28 10.21 -12.85
N SER A 424 -1.01 9.64 -11.90
CA SER A 424 -0.47 8.71 -10.90
C SER A 424 0.25 7.52 -11.53
N ALA A 425 -0.35 6.93 -12.56
CA ALA A 425 0.24 5.79 -13.28
C ALA A 425 1.58 6.14 -13.95
N LEU A 426 1.70 7.33 -14.53
CA LEU A 426 2.93 7.81 -15.16
C LEU A 426 3.99 8.20 -14.11
N ASP A 427 3.58 8.80 -12.99
CA ASP A 427 4.47 9.16 -11.89
C ASP A 427 5.12 7.91 -11.28
N TRP A 428 4.32 6.88 -11.01
CA TRP A 428 4.81 5.60 -10.49
C TRP A 428 5.75 4.90 -11.46
N ASN A 429 5.42 4.87 -12.75
CA ASN A 429 6.30 4.31 -13.76
C ASN A 429 7.65 5.07 -13.85
N ALA A 430 7.63 6.40 -13.74
CA ALA A 430 8.83 7.22 -13.72
C ALA A 430 9.67 6.98 -12.46
N ILE A 431 9.04 6.82 -11.28
CA ILE A 431 9.71 6.47 -10.01
C ILE A 431 10.41 5.12 -10.14
N PHE A 432 9.75 4.09 -10.69
CA PHE A 432 10.35 2.78 -10.90
C PHE A 432 11.52 2.84 -11.87
N GLY A 433 11.38 3.59 -12.97
CA GLY A 433 12.48 3.85 -13.91
C GLY A 433 13.65 4.58 -13.25
N ALA A 434 13.38 5.55 -12.39
CA ALA A 434 14.41 6.26 -11.64
C ALA A 434 15.15 5.33 -10.68
N ILE A 435 14.45 4.48 -9.91
CA ILE A 435 15.05 3.47 -9.04
C ILE A 435 15.97 2.55 -9.85
N ALA A 436 15.47 2.00 -10.96
CA ALA A 436 16.22 1.07 -11.82
C ALA A 436 17.51 1.67 -12.37
N SER A 437 17.56 3.00 -12.51
CA SER A 437 18.73 3.73 -13.05
C SER A 437 19.84 3.96 -12.03
N GLN A 438 19.63 3.69 -10.72
CA GLN A 438 20.59 4.03 -9.67
C GLN A 438 21.43 2.83 -9.23
N SER A 439 22.75 2.90 -9.38
CA SER A 439 23.66 1.84 -8.92
C SER A 439 23.84 1.79 -7.40
N TRP A 440 23.58 2.88 -6.68
CA TRP A 440 23.65 2.98 -5.23
C TRP A 440 22.37 2.54 -4.50
N LEU A 441 21.33 2.22 -5.26
CA LEU A 441 20.03 1.78 -4.77
C LEU A 441 19.71 0.42 -5.41
N GLN A 442 19.34 -0.56 -4.60
CA GLN A 442 18.94 -1.88 -5.07
C GLN A 442 17.62 -2.29 -4.42
N THR A 443 16.73 -2.91 -5.15
CA THR A 443 15.46 -3.40 -4.60
C THR A 443 15.58 -4.84 -4.14
N SER A 444 14.80 -5.21 -3.11
CA SER A 444 14.71 -6.58 -2.60
C SER A 444 13.36 -6.85 -2.00
N THR A 445 12.92 -8.10 -2.02
CA THR A 445 11.75 -8.54 -1.26
C THR A 445 12.10 -8.75 0.21
N LEU A 446 11.11 -8.68 1.11
CA LEU A 446 11.32 -8.86 2.54
C LEU A 446 11.88 -10.26 2.86
N GLY A 447 11.31 -11.30 2.27
CA GLY A 447 11.76 -12.69 2.46
C GLY A 447 13.19 -12.91 1.97
N SER A 448 13.60 -12.25 0.87
CA SER A 448 14.98 -12.28 0.39
C SER A 448 15.93 -11.61 1.38
N ILE A 449 15.52 -10.51 2.01
CA ILE A 449 16.32 -9.83 3.04
C ILE A 449 16.47 -10.74 4.27
N VAL A 450 15.38 -11.31 4.77
CA VAL A 450 15.37 -12.22 5.93
C VAL A 450 16.28 -13.43 5.70
N SER A 451 16.24 -14.01 4.50
CA SER A 451 17.03 -15.20 4.17
C SER A 451 18.52 -14.93 3.91
N SER A 452 18.86 -13.71 3.46
CA SER A 452 20.23 -13.38 3.04
C SER A 452 21.04 -12.60 4.06
N ARG A 453 20.38 -11.99 5.06
CA ARG A 453 21.04 -11.12 6.06
C ARG A 453 20.78 -11.62 7.48
N PRO A 454 21.81 -11.72 8.36
CA PRO A 454 21.59 -12.00 9.78
C PRO A 454 20.81 -10.85 10.42
N VAL A 455 19.71 -11.17 11.11
CA VAL A 455 18.97 -10.20 11.92
C VAL A 455 19.60 -10.19 13.32
N THR A 456 20.31 -9.13 13.65
CA THR A 456 21.06 -9.03 14.92
C THR A 456 20.44 -8.05 15.90
N ALA A 457 19.67 -7.10 15.44
CA ALA A 457 18.95 -6.13 16.25
C ALA A 457 17.72 -6.79 16.88
N LYS A 458 17.56 -6.64 18.22
CA LYS A 458 16.50 -7.29 18.98
C LYS A 458 15.63 -6.28 19.70
N LEU A 459 14.32 -6.47 19.61
CA LEU A 459 13.32 -5.74 20.38
C LEU A 459 12.60 -6.70 21.32
N THR A 460 12.18 -6.18 22.47
CA THR A 460 11.40 -6.90 23.48
C THR A 460 9.99 -6.35 23.62
N PHE A 461 9.74 -5.19 23.01
CA PHE A 461 8.45 -4.53 23.02
C PHE A 461 8.36 -3.52 21.87
N VAL A 462 7.19 -3.41 21.27
CA VAL A 462 6.75 -2.28 20.45
C VAL A 462 5.40 -1.81 20.97
N PRO A 463 5.09 -0.49 20.89
CA PRO A 463 3.79 0.04 21.29
C PRO A 463 2.65 -0.61 20.51
N ASP A 464 1.50 -0.78 21.18
CA ASP A 464 0.25 -1.16 20.51
C ASP A 464 -0.24 -0.01 19.64
N GLY A 465 -0.70 -0.31 18.43
CA GLY A 465 -1.17 0.73 17.52
C GLY A 465 -1.46 0.22 16.11
N SER A 466 -1.73 1.18 15.23
CA SER A 466 -1.98 1.02 13.81
C SER A 466 -1.16 2.07 13.03
N TRP A 467 -1.29 2.09 11.70
CA TRP A 467 -0.69 3.17 10.89
C TRP A 467 -1.17 4.57 11.29
N SER A 468 -2.37 4.70 11.86
CA SER A 468 -2.96 5.97 12.31
C SER A 468 -2.69 6.30 13.80
N GLY A 469 -1.86 5.53 14.48
CA GLY A 469 -1.62 5.60 15.93
C GLY A 469 -2.39 4.52 16.68
N GLY A 470 -3.38 4.88 17.49
CA GLY A 470 -4.22 3.91 18.22
C GLY A 470 -5.36 3.36 17.36
N PHE A 471 -6.26 2.60 17.98
CA PHE A 471 -7.37 1.91 17.30
C PHE A 471 -8.67 2.74 17.22
N GLY A 472 -8.61 4.05 17.49
CA GLY A 472 -9.79 4.94 17.56
C GLY A 472 -10.58 5.08 16.25
N LEU A 473 -9.97 4.74 15.10
CA LEU A 473 -10.67 4.71 13.82
C LEU A 473 -11.64 3.53 13.70
N TRP A 474 -11.47 2.48 14.52
CA TRP A 474 -12.26 1.24 14.45
C TRP A 474 -13.07 0.95 15.70
N ILE A 475 -12.67 1.44 16.87
CA ILE A 475 -13.35 1.18 18.16
C ILE A 475 -13.27 2.43 19.07
N GLY A 476 -14.11 2.46 20.11
CA GLY A 476 -14.06 3.46 21.19
C GLY A 476 -15.06 4.61 21.05
N ALA A 477 -15.71 4.78 19.90
CA ALA A 477 -16.76 5.77 19.67
C ALA A 477 -17.99 5.11 19.02
N GLN A 478 -19.18 5.74 19.21
CA GLN A 478 -20.37 5.31 18.49
C GLN A 478 -20.35 5.83 17.04
N PRO A 479 -20.87 5.07 16.04
CA PRO A 479 -21.52 3.76 16.18
C PRO A 479 -20.58 2.54 16.14
N LYS A 480 -19.27 2.71 16.00
CA LYS A 480 -18.28 1.62 15.86
C LYS A 480 -18.32 0.64 17.03
N THR A 481 -18.36 1.16 18.26
CA THR A 481 -18.51 0.32 19.47
C THR A 481 -19.77 -0.53 19.43
N ALA A 482 -20.87 -0.05 18.87
CA ALA A 482 -22.10 -0.82 18.75
C ALA A 482 -21.99 -2.00 17.77
N ILE A 483 -21.19 -1.84 16.70
CA ILE A 483 -20.88 -2.92 15.76
C ILE A 483 -20.12 -4.04 16.50
N TRP A 484 -19.04 -3.71 17.21
CA TRP A 484 -18.27 -4.69 17.99
C TRP A 484 -19.09 -5.39 19.07
N GLN A 485 -20.00 -4.67 19.75
CA GLN A 485 -20.92 -5.28 20.72
C GLN A 485 -21.90 -6.26 20.07
N ALA A 486 -22.34 -6.00 18.86
CA ALA A 486 -23.18 -6.94 18.10
C ALA A 486 -22.36 -8.19 17.71
N ILE A 487 -21.16 -8.02 17.19
CA ILE A 487 -20.24 -9.13 16.85
C ILE A 487 -19.96 -9.98 18.10
N GLU A 488 -19.63 -9.38 19.24
CA GLU A 488 -19.38 -10.08 20.51
C GLU A 488 -20.58 -10.94 20.94
N LYS A 489 -21.77 -10.36 20.89
CA LYS A 489 -23.01 -11.08 21.22
C LYS A 489 -23.24 -12.28 20.29
N ASP A 490 -23.08 -12.06 18.99
CA ASP A 490 -23.35 -13.10 17.99
C ASP A 490 -22.26 -14.18 18.03
N ARG A 491 -21.00 -13.80 18.30
CA ARG A 491 -19.90 -14.74 18.57
C ARG A 491 -20.21 -15.66 19.77
N ALA A 492 -20.71 -15.10 20.87
CA ALA A 492 -21.06 -15.91 22.04
C ALA A 492 -22.16 -16.94 21.73
N ILE A 493 -23.11 -16.61 20.87
CA ILE A 493 -24.13 -17.55 20.37
C ILE A 493 -23.46 -18.64 19.52
N LEU A 494 -22.60 -18.27 18.60
CA LEU A 494 -21.93 -19.21 17.70
C LEU A 494 -21.00 -20.18 18.46
N VAL A 495 -20.28 -19.72 19.49
CA VAL A 495 -19.52 -20.60 20.39
C VAL A 495 -20.41 -21.67 21.04
N ASN A 496 -21.59 -21.29 21.50
CA ASN A 496 -22.57 -22.25 22.07
C ASN A 496 -23.09 -23.22 20.99
N LEU A 497 -23.38 -22.75 19.78
CA LEU A 497 -23.78 -23.62 18.66
C LEU A 497 -22.65 -24.60 18.29
N THR A 498 -21.42 -24.14 18.27
CA THR A 498 -20.23 -24.97 18.01
C THR A 498 -20.08 -26.08 19.07
N ALA A 499 -20.23 -25.72 20.35
CA ALA A 499 -20.21 -26.70 21.45
C ALA A 499 -21.31 -27.73 21.33
N ARG A 500 -22.48 -27.36 20.82
CA ARG A 500 -23.64 -28.24 20.68
C ARG A 500 -23.58 -29.13 19.45
N TYR A 501 -23.13 -28.62 18.30
CA TYR A 501 -23.22 -29.31 17.01
C TYR A 501 -21.87 -29.77 16.46
N GLY A 502 -20.77 -29.37 17.11
CA GLY A 502 -19.40 -29.75 16.75
C GLY A 502 -18.77 -28.78 15.74
N ALA A 503 -17.48 -28.53 15.92
CA ALA A 503 -16.70 -27.64 15.05
C ALA A 503 -16.56 -28.16 13.60
N ASP A 504 -16.66 -29.47 13.40
CA ASP A 504 -16.58 -30.12 12.08
C ASP A 504 -17.87 -30.09 11.27
N ASN A 505 -18.98 -29.66 11.88
CA ASN A 505 -20.25 -29.51 11.19
C ASN A 505 -20.13 -28.44 10.09
N ILE A 506 -20.53 -28.79 8.87
CA ILE A 506 -20.40 -27.91 7.68
C ILE A 506 -21.15 -26.57 7.85
N GLU A 507 -22.33 -26.61 8.48
CA GLU A 507 -23.10 -25.40 8.74
C GLU A 507 -22.42 -24.52 9.82
N ILE A 508 -21.84 -25.13 10.85
CA ILE A 508 -21.08 -24.40 11.87
C ILE A 508 -19.87 -23.71 11.23
N LYS A 509 -19.14 -24.41 10.35
CA LYS A 509 -18.00 -23.80 9.60
C LYS A 509 -18.46 -22.61 8.76
N LYS A 510 -19.61 -22.71 8.09
CA LYS A 510 -20.20 -21.62 7.33
C LYS A 510 -20.56 -20.43 8.22
N LEU A 511 -21.13 -20.68 9.41
CA LEU A 511 -21.46 -19.63 10.35
C LEU A 511 -20.21 -18.91 10.89
N TRP A 512 -19.14 -19.64 11.18
CA TRP A 512 -17.85 -19.04 11.55
C TRP A 512 -17.30 -18.17 10.43
N ASN A 513 -17.44 -18.59 9.18
CA ASN A 513 -17.02 -17.79 8.03
C ASN A 513 -17.77 -16.45 7.96
N TYR A 514 -19.09 -16.46 8.22
CA TYR A 514 -19.86 -15.22 8.31
C TYR A 514 -19.39 -14.31 9.45
N LEU A 515 -19.07 -14.89 10.63
CA LEU A 515 -18.54 -14.10 11.74
C LEU A 515 -17.19 -13.46 11.37
N TYR A 516 -16.29 -14.22 10.76
CA TYR A 516 -14.99 -13.70 10.32
C TYR A 516 -15.12 -12.55 9.31
N ILE A 517 -16.11 -12.59 8.41
CA ILE A 517 -16.42 -11.46 7.54
C ILE A 517 -16.86 -10.24 8.36
N ALA A 518 -17.71 -10.44 9.38
CA ALA A 518 -18.17 -9.35 10.23
C ALA A 518 -17.06 -8.70 11.06
N GLU A 519 -15.96 -9.42 11.35
CA GLU A 519 -14.79 -8.93 12.08
C GLU A 519 -13.84 -8.06 11.20
N GLY A 520 -14.10 -7.92 9.90
CA GLY A 520 -13.29 -7.12 8.98
C GLY A 520 -13.23 -5.65 9.38
N SER A 521 -12.04 -5.02 9.25
CA SER A 521 -11.81 -3.63 9.67
C SER A 521 -12.53 -2.61 8.79
N ASP A 522 -12.89 -2.98 7.58
CA ASP A 522 -13.55 -2.12 6.58
C ASP A 522 -14.85 -1.51 7.09
N TRP A 523 -15.58 -2.27 7.89
CA TRP A 523 -16.93 -1.90 8.34
C TRP A 523 -16.90 -0.71 9.29
N GLU A 524 -15.95 -0.69 10.23
CA GLU A 524 -15.78 0.39 11.19
C GLU A 524 -15.03 1.57 10.59
N TRP A 525 -14.03 1.35 9.74
CA TRP A 525 -13.28 2.39 9.07
C TRP A 525 -14.21 3.35 8.33
N GLN A 526 -15.12 2.82 7.52
CA GLN A 526 -16.05 3.60 6.71
C GLN A 526 -17.24 4.18 7.52
N THR A 527 -17.38 3.85 8.80
CA THR A 527 -18.49 4.27 9.64
C THR A 527 -18.06 5.38 10.60
N PRO A 528 -18.72 6.55 10.70
CA PRO A 528 -19.96 6.93 10.01
C PRO A 528 -19.78 7.70 8.69
N GLN A 529 -18.55 7.96 8.26
CA GLN A 529 -18.27 8.84 7.11
C GLN A 529 -18.64 8.22 5.77
N GLY A 530 -18.55 6.91 5.67
CA GLY A 530 -18.86 6.16 4.46
C GLY A 530 -20.35 5.90 4.26
N SER A 531 -20.66 5.10 3.25
CA SER A 531 -22.01 4.65 2.97
C SER A 531 -22.55 3.82 4.14
N PRO A 532 -23.85 3.92 4.50
CA PRO A 532 -24.51 3.03 5.44
C PRO A 532 -24.35 1.53 5.08
N TRP A 533 -24.04 1.23 3.83
CA TRP A 533 -23.80 -0.12 3.35
C TRP A 533 -22.72 -0.83 4.16
N PHE A 534 -21.60 -0.17 4.50
CA PHE A 534 -20.52 -0.78 5.27
C PHE A 534 -20.98 -1.24 6.66
N ALA A 535 -21.60 -0.38 7.44
CA ALA A 535 -22.14 -0.76 8.76
C ALA A 535 -23.20 -1.87 8.65
N MET A 536 -24.04 -1.82 7.61
CA MET A 536 -25.05 -2.87 7.37
C MET A 536 -24.42 -4.23 7.07
N GLN A 537 -23.25 -4.28 6.41
CA GLN A 537 -22.56 -5.54 6.13
C GLN A 537 -22.09 -6.22 7.41
N ALA A 538 -21.46 -5.48 8.34
CA ALA A 538 -21.07 -6.04 9.64
C ALA A 538 -22.26 -6.68 10.36
N TYR A 539 -23.37 -5.95 10.49
CA TYR A 539 -24.60 -6.48 11.14
C TYR A 539 -25.22 -7.64 10.36
N ARG A 540 -25.23 -7.60 9.03
CA ARG A 540 -25.75 -8.67 8.17
C ARG A 540 -24.99 -9.98 8.41
N TYR A 541 -23.68 -9.93 8.37
CA TYR A 541 -22.83 -11.10 8.53
C TYR A 541 -22.80 -11.60 9.97
N ALA A 542 -22.71 -10.71 10.98
CA ALA A 542 -22.80 -11.07 12.39
C ALA A 542 -24.13 -11.77 12.69
N ASN A 543 -25.25 -11.22 12.24
CA ASN A 543 -26.57 -11.84 12.42
C ASN A 543 -26.68 -13.19 11.68
N ALA A 544 -26.16 -13.30 10.46
CA ALA A 544 -26.15 -14.54 9.70
C ALA A 544 -25.37 -15.65 10.42
N ALA A 545 -24.30 -15.30 11.14
CA ALA A 545 -23.47 -16.23 11.91
C ALA A 545 -24.23 -16.97 13.03
N THR A 546 -25.42 -16.50 13.42
CA THR A 546 -26.25 -17.13 14.45
C THR A 546 -27.44 -17.92 13.91
N GLN A 547 -27.68 -17.89 12.59
CA GLN A 547 -28.83 -18.52 11.93
C GLN A 547 -28.56 -19.98 11.56
N TYR A 548 -28.36 -20.83 12.58
CA TYR A 548 -28.19 -22.27 12.37
C TYR A 548 -29.45 -22.91 11.77
N GLN A 549 -29.29 -23.51 10.58
CA GLN A 549 -30.33 -24.32 9.96
C GLN A 549 -29.90 -25.79 10.05
N ALA A 550 -30.61 -26.59 10.87
CA ALA A 550 -30.37 -28.02 10.90
C ALA A 550 -30.62 -28.60 9.50
N PRO A 551 -29.67 -29.40 8.92
CA PRO A 551 -29.93 -30.04 7.65
C PRO A 551 -31.20 -30.90 7.75
N PRO A 552 -32.07 -30.87 6.74
CA PRO A 552 -33.24 -31.73 6.73
C PRO A 552 -32.75 -33.19 6.68
N ASN A 553 -33.04 -33.97 7.76
CA ASN A 553 -32.72 -35.39 7.90
C ASN A 553 -31.31 -35.79 8.43
N VAL A 554 -30.81 -35.16 9.46
CA VAL A 554 -29.79 -35.82 10.29
C VAL A 554 -30.50 -36.56 11.44
N TYR A 555 -30.62 -37.87 11.32
CA TYR A 555 -30.98 -38.73 12.44
C TYR A 555 -29.99 -38.47 13.59
N GLN A 556 -30.52 -38.15 14.78
CA GLN A 556 -29.69 -38.11 15.99
C GLN A 556 -29.09 -39.50 16.22
N VAL A 557 -27.80 -39.62 15.90
CA VAL A 557 -27.05 -40.78 16.39
C VAL A 557 -26.80 -40.50 17.87
N ASN A 558 -27.48 -41.28 18.74
CA ASN A 558 -27.21 -41.28 20.17
C ASN A 558 -25.74 -41.53 20.39
N SER A 559 -24.99 -40.52 20.80
CA SER A 559 -23.58 -40.62 21.10
C SER A 559 -23.38 -41.38 22.41
N THR A 560 -23.00 -42.63 22.31
CA THR A 560 -22.15 -43.29 23.32
C THR A 560 -20.71 -42.79 23.05
N PRO A 561 -19.97 -42.30 24.06
CA PRO A 561 -18.62 -41.79 23.81
C PRO A 561 -17.66 -42.95 23.52
N PRO A 562 -16.89 -42.88 22.43
CA PRO A 562 -15.74 -43.77 22.27
C PRO A 562 -14.56 -43.22 23.09
N SER A 563 -14.00 -44.11 23.87
CA SER A 563 -12.72 -43.93 24.56
C SER A 563 -11.57 -43.64 23.61
N GLN A 564 -10.76 -42.63 23.99
CA GLN A 564 -9.36 -42.40 23.62
C GLN A 564 -8.92 -42.77 22.19
N TYR A 565 -8.71 -41.76 21.34
CA TYR A 565 -7.60 -41.72 20.40
C TYR A 565 -7.15 -40.26 20.15
N SER A 566 -5.84 -40.13 20.06
CA SER A 566 -5.06 -38.92 20.00
C SER A 566 -5.32 -38.02 18.79
N THR A 567 -5.27 -36.74 19.06
CA THR A 567 -4.92 -35.56 18.26
C THR A 567 -4.25 -35.83 16.91
N TYR A 568 -4.93 -35.44 15.84
CA TYR A 568 -4.33 -34.84 14.65
C TYR A 568 -5.27 -33.73 14.16
N ALA A 569 -4.85 -32.51 14.34
CA ALA A 569 -5.49 -31.34 13.73
C ALA A 569 -5.14 -31.34 12.23
N VAL A 570 -6.10 -31.70 11.39
CA VAL A 570 -6.01 -31.50 9.93
C VAL A 570 -6.86 -30.27 9.61
N GLY A 571 -6.19 -29.25 9.06
CA GLY A 571 -6.78 -27.95 8.78
C GLY A 571 -7.97 -28.00 7.84
N ILE A 572 -8.92 -27.14 8.12
CA ILE A 572 -10.26 -27.00 7.51
C ILE A 572 -10.19 -26.58 6.02
N GLY A 573 -9.04 -26.09 5.54
CA GLY A 573 -8.85 -25.67 4.13
C GLY A 573 -8.82 -26.80 3.08
N GLY A 574 -8.54 -28.04 3.50
CA GLY A 574 -8.32 -29.14 2.54
C GLY A 574 -9.56 -29.65 1.81
N VAL A 575 -10.75 -29.49 2.36
CA VAL A 575 -11.95 -30.15 1.81
C VAL A 575 -12.62 -29.30 0.71
N VAL A 576 -12.63 -27.98 0.82
CA VAL A 576 -13.21 -27.11 -0.21
C VAL A 576 -12.28 -27.04 -1.43
N VAL A 577 -10.97 -26.97 -1.22
CA VAL A 577 -9.98 -26.96 -2.30
C VAL A 577 -9.93 -28.30 -3.05
N LEU A 578 -10.06 -29.44 -2.37
CA LEU A 578 -10.13 -30.75 -3.03
C LEU A 578 -11.38 -30.91 -3.90
N ALA A 579 -12.52 -30.37 -3.51
CA ALA A 579 -13.74 -30.41 -4.31
C ALA A 579 -13.61 -29.56 -5.60
N VAL A 580 -13.01 -28.37 -5.49
CA VAL A 580 -12.78 -27.47 -6.63
C VAL A 580 -11.71 -28.01 -7.57
N VAL A 581 -10.59 -28.53 -7.04
CA VAL A 581 -9.52 -29.13 -7.86
C VAL A 581 -10.01 -30.41 -8.56
N CYS A 582 -10.81 -31.25 -7.92
CA CYS A 582 -11.40 -32.44 -8.57
C CYS A 582 -12.40 -32.06 -9.67
N LEU A 583 -13.15 -30.96 -9.53
CA LEU A 583 -14.06 -30.45 -10.57
C LEU A 583 -13.30 -29.87 -11.77
N ILE A 584 -12.21 -29.15 -11.54
CA ILE A 584 -11.36 -28.60 -12.60
C ILE A 584 -10.64 -29.74 -13.38
N LEU A 585 -10.11 -30.74 -12.69
CA LEU A 585 -9.46 -31.87 -13.32
C LEU A 585 -10.44 -32.80 -14.08
N ALA A 586 -11.69 -32.89 -13.62
CA ALA A 586 -12.73 -33.65 -14.33
C ALA A 586 -13.21 -32.93 -15.61
N ARG A 587 -13.21 -31.61 -15.65
CA ARG A 587 -13.56 -30.82 -16.86
C ARG A 587 -12.47 -30.83 -17.94
N ARG A 588 -11.19 -30.96 -17.58
CA ARG A 588 -10.07 -31.05 -18.55
C ARG A 588 -9.94 -32.41 -19.26
N ARG A 589 -10.74 -33.42 -18.89
CA ARG A 589 -10.70 -34.76 -19.48
C ARG A 589 -11.89 -35.10 -20.38
N ARG A 590 -12.61 -34.15 -20.90
CA ARG A 590 -13.59 -34.40 -21.98
C ARG A 590 -13.05 -33.82 -23.28
N PRO A 591 -13.01 -34.68 -24.35
CA PRO A 591 -12.44 -34.33 -25.64
C PRO A 591 -13.22 -33.23 -26.37
#